data_eefc205d8ceb3ea560aec92fbe959835
#
_entry.id   eefc205d8ceb3ea560aec92fbe959835
#
_cell.length_a   1.000
_cell.length_b   1.000
_cell.length_c   1.000
_cell.angle_alpha   90.00
_cell.angle_beta   90.00
_cell.angle_gamma   90.00
#
_symmetry.space_group_name_H-M   'P 1'
#
loop_
_entity.id
_entity.type
_entity.pdbx_description
1 polymer ?
#
loop_
_entity_poly.entity_id
_entity_poly.type
_entity_poly.pdbx_seq_one_letter_code
_entity_poly.pdbx_strand_id
1 'polypeptide(L)'
;ASLFEVAARLTHAVEEAQTLRDDLLPRMETAVKATEYAWQRGRYGYIELTEAQREQLALRLALITAATNAHLYRIEIERLTGDSP
;
A
#
# COMPACT_ATOMS: atom_id res chain seq x y z
N ALA A 1 19.90 -13.78 6.70
CA ALA A 1 19.72 -13.37 5.31
C ALA A 1 20.98 -12.66 4.81
N SER A 2 21.31 -12.85 3.54
CA SER A 2 22.44 -12.15 2.93
C SER A 2 22.10 -10.69 2.61
N LEU A 3 23.12 -9.86 2.49
CA LEU A 3 22.95 -8.47 2.07
C LEU A 3 22.22 -8.39 0.73
N PHE A 4 22.54 -9.27 -0.20
CA PHE A 4 21.87 -9.32 -1.51
C PHE A 4 20.37 -9.60 -1.38
N GLU A 5 20.00 -10.55 -0.54
CA GLU A 5 18.59 -10.90 -0.33
C GLU A 5 17.81 -9.74 0.31
N VAL A 6 18.40 -9.09 1.31
CA VAL A 6 17.75 -7.95 1.98
C VAL A 6 17.61 -6.77 1.04
N ALA A 7 18.63 -6.50 0.22
CA ALA A 7 18.58 -5.44 -0.77
C ALA A 7 17.48 -5.69 -1.81
N ALA A 8 17.30 -6.94 -2.26
CA ALA A 8 16.23 -7.29 -3.18
C ALA A 8 14.84 -7.10 -2.54
N ARG A 9 14.69 -7.47 -1.29
CA ARG A 9 13.44 -7.25 -0.54
C ARG A 9 13.12 -5.78 -0.34
N LEU A 10 14.15 -4.97 -0.08
CA LEU A 10 13.98 -3.52 0.03
C LEU A 10 13.47 -2.93 -1.28
N THR A 11 14.11 -3.28 -2.40
CA THR A 11 13.68 -2.81 -3.73
C THR A 11 12.22 -3.18 -3.99
N HIS A 12 11.86 -4.42 -3.73
CA HIS A 12 10.49 -4.89 -3.91
C HIS A 12 9.49 -4.12 -3.04
N ALA A 13 9.81 -3.92 -1.76
CA ALA A 13 8.94 -3.20 -0.83
C ALA A 13 8.74 -1.73 -1.25
N VAL A 14 9.82 -1.07 -1.72
CA VAL A 14 9.75 0.31 -2.20
C VAL A 14 8.86 0.40 -3.45
N GLU A 15 9.06 -0.48 -4.41
CA GLU A 15 8.26 -0.52 -5.64
C GLU A 15 6.78 -0.77 -5.33
N GLU A 16 6.50 -1.70 -4.43
CA GLU A 16 5.14 -1.98 -3.99
C GLU A 16 4.50 -0.75 -3.33
N ALA A 17 5.20 -0.09 -2.43
CA ALA A 17 4.71 1.11 -1.78
C ALA A 17 4.43 2.23 -2.80
N GLN A 18 5.31 2.43 -3.77
CA GLN A 18 5.13 3.44 -4.82
C GLN A 18 3.91 3.14 -5.68
N THR A 19 3.72 1.89 -6.09
CA THR A 19 2.57 1.48 -6.89
C THR A 19 1.26 1.69 -6.12
N LEU A 20 1.23 1.33 -4.84
CA LEU A 20 0.05 1.54 -4.00
C LEU A 20 -0.26 3.01 -3.82
N ARG A 21 0.75 3.82 -3.53
CA ARG A 21 0.57 5.25 -3.26
C ARG A 21 0.21 6.03 -4.52
N ASP A 22 0.89 5.77 -5.63
CA ASP A 22 0.83 6.63 -6.82
C ASP A 22 -0.18 6.16 -7.86
N ASP A 23 -0.60 4.90 -7.82
CA ASP A 23 -1.52 4.32 -8.79
C ASP A 23 -2.79 3.73 -8.17
N LEU A 24 -2.64 2.70 -7.32
CA LEU A 24 -3.78 1.93 -6.85
C LEU A 24 -4.69 2.72 -5.90
N LEU A 25 -4.12 3.44 -4.94
CA LEU A 25 -4.91 4.24 -4.01
C LEU A 25 -5.65 5.39 -4.68
N PRO A 26 -5.03 6.19 -5.58
CA PRO A 26 -5.77 7.22 -6.30
C PRO A 26 -6.93 6.66 -7.14
N ARG A 27 -6.73 5.52 -7.80
CA ARG A 27 -7.80 4.86 -8.55
C ARG A 27 -8.92 4.38 -7.64
N MET A 28 -8.57 3.81 -6.50
CA MET A 28 -9.56 3.32 -5.54
C MET A 28 -10.35 4.48 -4.93
N GLU A 29 -9.70 5.59 -4.64
CA GLU A 29 -10.38 6.80 -4.16
C GLU A 29 -11.42 7.28 -5.16
N THR A 30 -11.09 7.31 -6.44
CA THR A 30 -12.03 7.66 -7.50
C THR A 30 -13.19 6.67 -7.55
N ALA A 31 -12.91 5.37 -7.45
CA ALA A 31 -13.93 4.33 -7.47
C ALA A 31 -14.88 4.44 -6.26
N VAL A 32 -14.36 4.72 -5.07
CA VAL A 32 -15.18 4.89 -3.86
C VAL A 32 -16.09 6.10 -4.01
N LYS A 33 -15.58 7.22 -4.49
CA LYS A 33 -16.38 8.42 -4.71
C LYS A 33 -17.50 8.18 -5.73
N ALA A 34 -17.20 7.47 -6.80
CA ALA A 34 -18.21 7.11 -7.80
C ALA A 34 -19.29 6.19 -7.22
N THR A 35 -18.90 5.25 -6.38
CA THR A 35 -19.82 4.33 -5.71
C THR A 35 -20.69 5.06 -4.70
N GLU A 36 -20.14 6.00 -3.93
CA GLU A 36 -20.91 6.86 -3.02
C GLU A 36 -21.96 7.68 -3.77
N TYR A 37 -21.55 8.27 -4.89
CA TYR A 37 -22.46 9.05 -5.72
C TYR A 37 -23.60 8.19 -6.22
N ALA A 38 -23.31 6.98 -6.73
CA ALA A 38 -24.31 6.06 -7.22
C ALA A 38 -25.25 5.56 -6.10
N TRP A 39 -24.69 5.32 -4.90
CA TRP A 39 -25.48 4.94 -3.74
C TRP A 39 -26.45 6.05 -3.33
N GLN A 40 -26.00 7.30 -3.28
CA GLN A 40 -26.85 8.43 -2.92
C GLN A 40 -28.01 8.61 -3.90
N ARG A 41 -27.84 8.18 -5.13
CA ARG A 41 -28.89 8.25 -6.18
C ARG A 41 -29.70 6.95 -6.28
N GLY A 42 -29.53 6.01 -5.39
CA GLY A 42 -30.25 4.76 -5.35
C GLY A 42 -29.88 3.78 -6.46
N ARG A 43 -28.75 3.96 -7.14
CA ARG A 43 -28.29 3.06 -8.20
C ARG A 43 -27.53 1.86 -7.66
N TYR A 44 -26.82 2.02 -6.55
CA TYR A 44 -26.09 0.96 -5.85
C TYR A 44 -26.62 0.81 -4.44
N GLY A 45 -26.59 -0.42 -3.94
CA GLY A 45 -26.96 -0.72 -2.57
C GLY A 45 -25.85 -0.39 -1.59
N TYR A 46 -26.19 -0.46 -0.32
CA TYR A 46 -25.22 -0.20 0.76
C TYR A 46 -24.07 -1.22 0.77
N ILE A 47 -24.34 -2.46 0.31
CA ILE A 47 -23.34 -3.52 0.25
C ILE A 47 -22.22 -3.13 -0.71
N GLU A 48 -22.56 -2.63 -1.90
CA GLU A 48 -21.56 -2.20 -2.90
C GLU A 48 -20.70 -1.06 -2.38
N LEU A 49 -21.30 -0.10 -1.67
CA LEU A 49 -20.55 0.98 -1.05
C LEU A 49 -19.60 0.46 0.02
N THR A 50 -20.08 -0.43 0.88
CA THR A 50 -19.27 -1.01 1.96
C THR A 50 -18.09 -1.82 1.40
N GLU A 51 -18.31 -2.59 0.34
CA GLU A 51 -17.25 -3.35 -0.32
C GLU A 51 -16.18 -2.44 -0.90
N ALA A 52 -16.56 -1.36 -1.57
CA ALA A 52 -15.60 -0.40 -2.09
C ALA A 52 -14.77 0.25 -0.99
N GLN A 53 -15.39 0.60 0.13
CA GLN A 53 -14.70 1.17 1.29
C GLN A 53 -13.74 0.17 1.93
N ARG A 54 -14.11 -1.11 1.99
CA ARG A 54 -13.22 -2.17 2.50
C ARG A 54 -12.00 -2.35 1.61
N GLU A 55 -12.18 -2.33 0.30
CA GLU A 55 -11.05 -2.44 -0.62
C GLU A 55 -10.11 -1.25 -0.47
N GLN A 56 -10.63 -0.05 -0.31
CA GLN A 56 -9.81 1.13 -0.05
C GLN A 56 -9.00 0.97 1.23
N LEU A 57 -9.62 0.51 2.30
CA LEU A 57 -8.93 0.27 3.56
C LEU A 57 -7.84 -0.79 3.40
N ALA A 58 -8.11 -1.88 2.69
CA ALA A 58 -7.13 -2.94 2.45
C ALA A 58 -5.90 -2.39 1.72
N LEU A 59 -6.08 -1.52 0.71
CA LEU A 59 -4.98 -0.90 -0.01
C LEU A 59 -4.17 0.06 0.87
N ARG A 60 -4.83 0.81 1.75
CA ARG A 60 -4.14 1.68 2.71
C ARG A 60 -3.29 0.88 3.69
N LEU A 61 -3.82 -0.23 4.18
CA LEU A 61 -3.07 -1.12 5.08
C LEU A 61 -1.89 -1.76 4.35
N ALA A 62 -2.08 -2.15 3.09
CA ALA A 62 -1.00 -2.70 2.27
C ALA A 62 0.12 -1.67 2.07
N LEU A 63 -0.21 -0.40 1.87
CA LEU A 63 0.79 0.67 1.75
C LEU A 63 1.57 0.84 3.05
N ILE A 64 0.89 0.86 4.19
CA ILE A 64 1.54 0.96 5.50
C ILE A 64 2.50 -0.21 5.71
N THR A 65 2.07 -1.43 5.38
CA THR A 65 2.89 -2.63 5.51
C THR A 65 4.12 -2.55 4.61
N ALA A 66 3.96 -2.19 3.34
CA ALA A 66 5.07 -2.08 2.41
C ALA A 66 6.07 -0.99 2.84
N ALA A 67 5.59 0.16 3.27
CA ALA A 67 6.44 1.24 3.75
C ALA A 67 7.19 0.86 5.03
N THR A 68 6.53 0.18 5.95
CA THR A 68 7.14 -0.33 7.18
C THR A 68 8.24 -1.34 6.86
N ASN A 69 7.96 -2.29 5.98
CA ASN A 69 8.94 -3.30 5.56
C ASN A 69 10.15 -2.64 4.89
N ALA A 70 9.95 -1.66 4.03
CA ALA A 70 11.04 -0.93 3.40
C ALA A 70 11.94 -0.27 4.46
N HIS A 71 11.35 0.34 5.47
CA HIS A 71 12.09 0.96 6.57
C HIS A 71 12.91 -0.07 7.34
N LEU A 72 12.30 -1.21 7.68
CA LEU A 72 12.98 -2.27 8.42
C LEU A 72 14.13 -2.89 7.61
N TYR A 73 13.95 -3.08 6.30
CA TYR A 73 15.03 -3.60 5.44
C TYR A 73 16.19 -2.62 5.33
N ARG A 74 15.93 -1.31 5.31
CA ARG A 74 17.01 -0.31 5.33
C ARG A 74 17.82 -0.40 6.62
N ILE A 75 17.16 -0.54 7.76
CA ILE A 75 17.82 -0.72 9.04
C ILE A 75 18.70 -1.97 9.03
N GLU A 76 18.18 -3.06 8.49
CA GLU A 76 18.92 -4.31 8.41
C GLU A 76 20.15 -4.17 7.50
N ILE A 77 20.03 -3.49 6.37
CA ILE A 77 21.18 -3.21 5.49
C ILE A 77 22.24 -2.39 6.21
N GLU A 78 21.84 -1.37 6.95
CA GLU A 78 22.78 -0.56 7.74
C GLU A 78 23.54 -1.42 8.74
N ARG A 79 22.85 -2.37 9.38
CA ARG A 79 23.50 -3.31 10.30
C ARG A 79 24.47 -4.25 9.60
N LEU A 80 24.08 -4.78 8.44
CA LEU A 80 24.89 -5.73 7.67
C LEU A 80 26.13 -5.07 7.06
N THR A 81 26.04 -3.80 6.71
CA THR A 81 27.17 -3.05 6.14
C THR A 81 28.04 -2.39 7.19
N GLY A 82 27.61 -2.39 8.45
CA GLY A 82 28.32 -1.68 9.50
C GLY A 82 28.30 -0.16 9.36
N ASP A 83 27.38 0.35 8.56
CA ASP A 83 27.26 1.78 8.23
C ASP A 83 26.33 2.51 9.21
N SER A 84 26.21 1.99 10.39
CA SER A 84 25.45 2.60 11.46
C SER A 84 26.31 3.57 12.24
N PRO A 85 25.87 4.80 12.50
CA PRO A 85 26.64 5.75 13.30
C PRO A 85 26.87 5.29 14.72
#